data_3f2dac72ca2b6a80a1d3162fc64d9c0a
#
_entry.id   3f2dac72ca2b6a80a1d3162fc64d9c0a
#
_cell.length_a   1.000
_cell.length_b   1.000
_cell.length_c   1.000
_cell.angle_alpha   90.00
_cell.angle_beta   90.00
_cell.angle_gamma   90.00
#
_symmetry.space_group_name_H-M   'P 1'
#
loop_
_entity.id
_entity.type
_entity.pdbx_description
1 polymer ?
#
loop_
_entity_poly.entity_id
_entity_poly.type
_entity_poly.pdbx_seq_one_letter_code
_entity_poly.pdbx_strand_id
1 'polypeptide(L)'
;MAKKQTHTVQDYHKSETYKNADAETRRNLHRYKSELNITDEQMNWLMALEDVHLTPKEQRRKGNATAEMMVIGAMVTFLLAANVGQRAFMLIASVFFIFAAGLYLSGALNPYSIAVRKIKKQLKAYPKVPSFKEWSKPADKDDNE
;
A
#
# COMPACT_ATOMS: atom_id res chain seq x y z
N MET A 1 12.25 1.21 30.35
CA MET A 1 12.01 -0.14 29.78
C MET A 1 11.02 -0.02 28.63
N ALA A 2 11.50 -0.02 27.38
CA ALA A 2 10.64 0.05 26.22
C ALA A 2 9.90 -1.28 26.04
N LYS A 3 8.58 -1.30 26.17
CA LYS A 3 7.73 -2.43 25.78
C LYS A 3 7.93 -2.68 24.29
N LYS A 4 8.70 -3.74 23.99
CA LYS A 4 8.77 -4.34 22.66
C LYS A 4 7.33 -4.75 22.31
N GLN A 5 6.65 -3.95 21.48
CA GLN A 5 5.40 -4.38 20.86
C GLN A 5 5.76 -5.56 19.94
N THR A 6 5.61 -6.74 20.46
CA THR A 6 5.50 -7.97 19.68
C THR A 6 4.26 -7.79 18.81
N HIS A 7 4.44 -7.31 17.58
CA HIS A 7 3.43 -7.47 16.55
C HIS A 7 3.22 -8.97 16.42
N THR A 8 2.15 -9.46 16.97
CA THR A 8 1.70 -10.84 16.83
C THR A 8 1.59 -11.06 15.32
N VAL A 9 2.46 -11.91 14.80
CA VAL A 9 2.45 -12.30 13.39
C VAL A 9 1.09 -12.94 13.16
N GLN A 10 0.23 -12.27 12.43
CA GLN A 10 -1.12 -12.74 12.20
C GLN A 10 -1.01 -13.96 11.30
N ASP A 11 -1.54 -15.10 11.74
CA ASP A 11 -1.53 -16.34 10.98
C ASP A 11 -2.13 -16.08 9.58
N TYR A 12 -1.40 -16.41 8.49
CA TYR A 12 -1.83 -16.15 7.12
C TYR A 12 -3.17 -16.79 6.78
N HIS A 13 -3.58 -17.83 7.49
CA HIS A 13 -4.92 -18.43 7.37
C HIS A 13 -6.04 -17.48 7.79
N LYS A 14 -5.74 -16.42 8.53
CA LYS A 14 -6.69 -15.38 8.94
C LYS A 14 -6.81 -14.23 7.94
N SER A 15 -5.95 -14.20 6.91
CA SER A 15 -6.03 -13.19 5.85
C SER A 15 -7.35 -13.29 5.07
N GLU A 16 -7.85 -12.18 4.59
CA GLU A 16 -9.05 -12.14 3.74
C GLU A 16 -8.81 -12.90 2.43
N THR A 17 -7.61 -12.81 1.87
CA THR A 17 -7.19 -13.56 0.69
C THR A 17 -7.35 -15.06 0.90
N TYR A 18 -6.90 -15.60 2.04
CA TYR A 18 -7.01 -17.03 2.34
C TYR A 18 -8.45 -17.45 2.65
N LYS A 19 -9.20 -16.65 3.40
CA LYS A 19 -10.60 -16.95 3.74
C LYS A 19 -11.51 -17.02 2.51
N ASN A 20 -11.33 -16.09 1.59
CA ASN A 20 -12.13 -15.98 0.36
C ASN A 20 -11.65 -16.92 -0.76
N ALA A 21 -10.49 -17.57 -0.58
CA ALA A 21 -9.95 -18.52 -1.53
C ALA A 21 -10.82 -19.80 -1.58
N ASP A 22 -11.01 -20.32 -2.78
CA ASP A 22 -11.59 -21.66 -2.99
C ASP A 22 -10.63 -22.78 -2.56
N ALA A 23 -11.09 -24.01 -2.54
CA ALA A 23 -10.29 -25.15 -2.08
C ALA A 23 -9.04 -25.39 -2.96
N GLU A 24 -9.14 -25.11 -4.25
CA GLU A 24 -8.02 -25.25 -5.18
C GLU A 24 -6.94 -24.18 -4.93
N THR A 25 -7.34 -22.92 -4.82
CA THR A 25 -6.44 -21.81 -4.50
C THR A 25 -5.74 -22.01 -3.15
N ARG A 26 -6.44 -22.55 -2.14
CA ARG A 26 -5.81 -22.88 -0.84
C ARG A 26 -4.74 -23.96 -0.98
N ARG A 27 -5.00 -25.02 -1.76
CA ARG A 27 -3.98 -26.04 -2.06
C ARG A 27 -2.77 -25.43 -2.78
N ASN A 28 -3.01 -24.58 -3.75
CA ASN A 28 -1.96 -23.89 -4.49
C ASN A 28 -1.15 -22.94 -3.60
N LEU A 29 -1.76 -22.27 -2.62
CA LEU A 29 -1.05 -21.47 -1.62
C LEU A 29 -0.14 -22.33 -0.75
N HIS A 30 -0.58 -23.52 -0.34
CA HIS A 30 0.27 -24.46 0.39
C HIS A 30 1.44 -24.96 -0.45
N ARG A 31 1.20 -25.29 -1.74
CA ARG A 31 2.25 -25.68 -2.67
C ARG A 31 3.25 -24.55 -2.89
N TYR A 32 2.78 -23.34 -3.16
CA TYR A 32 3.60 -22.13 -3.31
C TYR A 32 4.53 -21.93 -2.11
N LYS A 33 3.99 -22.05 -0.89
CA LYS A 33 4.77 -21.95 0.33
C LYS A 33 5.84 -23.04 0.42
N SER A 34 5.47 -24.29 0.13
CA SER A 34 6.35 -25.46 0.22
C SER A 34 7.45 -25.44 -0.85
N GLU A 35 7.09 -25.18 -2.12
CA GLU A 35 8.02 -25.19 -3.25
C GLU A 35 9.07 -24.08 -3.17
N LEU A 36 8.68 -22.90 -2.66
CA LEU A 36 9.59 -21.77 -2.51
C LEU A 36 10.21 -21.64 -1.12
N ASN A 37 10.02 -22.62 -0.24
CA ASN A 37 10.52 -22.61 1.15
C ASN A 37 10.18 -21.30 1.90
N ILE A 38 8.96 -20.78 1.70
CA ILE A 38 8.51 -19.54 2.31
C ILE A 38 8.21 -19.78 3.80
N THR A 39 8.82 -18.98 4.68
CA THR A 39 8.54 -19.05 6.12
C THR A 39 7.11 -18.56 6.43
N ASP A 40 6.53 -19.02 7.55
CA ASP A 40 5.21 -18.56 7.97
C ASP A 40 5.13 -17.04 8.11
N GLU A 41 6.17 -16.44 8.64
CA GLU A 41 6.25 -14.99 8.81
C GLU A 41 6.29 -14.24 7.47
N GLN A 42 7.08 -14.72 6.53
CA GLN A 42 7.12 -14.17 5.16
C GLN A 42 5.77 -14.34 4.45
N MET A 43 5.14 -15.51 4.59
CA MET A 43 3.81 -15.78 4.03
C MET A 43 2.75 -14.85 4.60
N ASN A 44 2.79 -14.56 5.90
CA ASN A 44 1.91 -13.58 6.54
C ASN A 44 2.04 -12.20 5.91
N TRP A 45 3.27 -11.74 5.65
CA TRP A 45 3.49 -10.44 4.99
C TRP A 45 3.05 -10.42 3.54
N LEU A 46 3.24 -11.52 2.81
CA LEU A 46 2.76 -11.65 1.42
C LEU A 46 1.24 -11.60 1.35
N MET A 47 0.55 -12.33 2.23
CA MET A 47 -0.91 -12.30 2.29
C MET A 47 -1.45 -10.95 2.76
N ALA A 48 -0.78 -10.29 3.71
CA ALA A 48 -1.13 -8.93 4.12
C ALA A 48 -1.00 -7.95 2.94
N LEU A 49 -0.01 -8.11 2.08
CA LEU A 49 0.14 -7.28 0.89
C LEU A 49 -0.99 -7.50 -0.11
N GLU A 50 -1.39 -8.76 -0.33
CA GLU A 50 -2.53 -9.10 -1.20
C GLU A 50 -3.84 -8.55 -0.62
N ASP A 51 -4.10 -8.70 0.67
CA ASP A 51 -5.28 -8.15 1.34
C ASP A 51 -5.39 -6.63 1.15
N VAL A 52 -4.26 -5.92 1.27
CA VAL A 52 -4.21 -4.48 1.00
C VAL A 52 -4.52 -4.19 -0.48
N HIS A 53 -4.07 -5.02 -1.42
CA HIS A 53 -4.39 -4.85 -2.83
C HIS A 53 -5.85 -5.16 -3.18
N LEU A 54 -6.52 -6.02 -2.42
CA LEU A 54 -7.95 -6.32 -2.57
C LEU A 54 -8.86 -5.21 -2.06
N THR A 55 -8.33 -4.24 -1.31
CA THR A 55 -9.11 -3.12 -0.79
C THR A 55 -9.80 -2.34 -1.93
N PRO A 56 -11.13 -2.12 -1.88
CA PRO A 56 -11.87 -1.42 -2.92
C PRO A 56 -11.30 -0.01 -3.21
N LYS A 57 -11.33 0.39 -4.48
CA LYS A 57 -10.83 1.72 -4.91
C LYS A 57 -11.47 2.87 -4.14
N GLU A 58 -12.73 2.76 -3.79
CA GLU A 58 -13.47 3.76 -3.00
C GLU A 58 -12.90 3.94 -1.59
N GLN A 59 -12.55 2.83 -0.92
CA GLN A 59 -11.90 2.89 0.39
C GLN A 59 -10.50 3.48 0.32
N ARG A 60 -9.76 3.20 -0.77
CA ARG A 60 -8.44 3.80 -1.03
C ARG A 60 -8.56 5.31 -1.22
N ARG A 61 -9.61 5.76 -1.91
CA ARG A 61 -9.90 7.18 -2.16
C ARG A 61 -10.29 7.90 -0.87
N LYS A 62 -11.16 7.30 -0.06
CA LYS A 62 -11.53 7.87 1.25
C LYS A 62 -10.34 8.08 2.18
N GLY A 63 -9.32 7.21 2.10
CA GLY A 63 -8.06 7.37 2.84
C GLY A 63 -7.24 8.60 2.42
N ASN A 64 -7.55 9.21 1.28
CA ASN A 64 -6.87 10.41 0.79
C ASN A 64 -7.59 11.71 1.20
N ALA A 65 -8.75 11.63 1.86
CA ALA A 65 -9.59 12.79 2.17
C ALA A 65 -8.84 13.90 2.91
N THR A 66 -7.96 13.55 3.85
CA THR A 66 -7.16 14.54 4.59
C THR A 66 -6.23 15.31 3.65
N ALA A 67 -5.55 14.62 2.73
CA ALA A 67 -4.66 15.26 1.76
C ALA A 67 -5.46 16.11 0.76
N GLU A 68 -6.64 15.66 0.33
CA GLU A 68 -7.56 16.42 -0.52
C GLU A 68 -8.01 17.72 0.16
N MET A 69 -8.37 17.65 1.45
CA MET A 69 -8.75 18.83 2.22
C MET A 69 -7.59 19.83 2.38
N MET A 70 -6.36 19.32 2.55
CA MET A 70 -5.17 20.19 2.57
C MET A 70 -4.95 20.91 1.24
N VAL A 71 -5.13 20.23 0.11
CA VAL A 71 -5.01 20.84 -1.22
C VAL A 71 -6.08 21.89 -1.44
N ILE A 72 -7.33 21.62 -1.08
CA ILE A 72 -8.45 22.55 -1.19
C ILE A 72 -8.18 23.79 -0.32
N GLY A 73 -7.76 23.59 0.95
CA GLY A 73 -7.41 24.68 1.85
C GLY A 73 -6.26 25.55 1.31
N ALA A 74 -5.23 24.93 0.75
CA ALA A 74 -4.11 25.62 0.14
C ALA A 74 -4.54 26.42 -1.09
N MET A 75 -5.44 25.89 -1.91
CA MET A 75 -6.00 26.56 -3.09
C MET A 75 -6.84 27.80 -2.68
N VAL A 76 -7.68 27.67 -1.67
CA VAL A 76 -8.45 28.80 -1.12
C VAL A 76 -7.53 29.88 -0.57
N THR A 77 -6.50 29.50 0.19
CA THR A 77 -5.50 30.44 0.72
C THR A 77 -4.77 31.17 -0.40
N PHE A 78 -4.42 30.47 -1.47
CA PHE A 78 -3.78 31.08 -2.64
C PHE A 78 -4.68 32.14 -3.31
N LEU A 79 -5.95 31.81 -3.53
CA LEU A 79 -6.93 32.74 -4.12
C LEU A 79 -7.15 33.98 -3.25
N LEU A 80 -7.21 33.81 -1.92
CA LEU A 80 -7.32 34.95 -0.98
C LEU A 80 -6.05 35.82 -1.03
N ALA A 81 -4.87 35.20 -1.03
CA ALA A 81 -3.60 35.93 -1.14
C ALA A 81 -3.50 36.71 -2.45
N ALA A 82 -4.00 36.17 -3.55
CA ALA A 82 -4.05 36.84 -4.85
C ALA A 82 -4.94 38.11 -4.80
N ASN A 83 -6.07 38.06 -4.09
CA ASN A 83 -6.95 39.22 -3.91
C ASN A 83 -6.33 40.33 -3.05
N VAL A 84 -5.52 39.98 -2.06
CA VAL A 84 -4.86 40.97 -1.18
C VAL A 84 -3.73 41.70 -1.92
N GLY A 85 -3.18 41.11 -3.00
CA GLY A 85 -2.17 41.73 -3.86
C GLY A 85 -0.79 41.88 -3.22
N GLN A 86 -0.56 41.37 -2.02
CA GLN A 86 0.75 41.43 -1.35
C GLN A 86 1.65 40.28 -1.80
N ARG A 87 2.80 40.61 -2.40
CA ARG A 87 3.75 39.61 -2.95
C ARG A 87 4.23 38.57 -1.91
N ALA A 88 4.44 39.02 -0.66
CA ALA A 88 4.85 38.11 0.41
C ALA A 88 3.82 37.03 0.70
N PHE A 89 2.54 37.36 0.74
CA PHE A 89 1.45 36.40 0.95
C PHE A 89 1.32 35.43 -0.23
N MET A 90 1.51 35.91 -1.45
CA MET A 90 1.51 35.07 -2.66
C MET A 90 2.62 34.03 -2.63
N LEU A 91 3.83 34.40 -2.22
CA LEU A 91 4.96 33.45 -2.10
C LEU A 91 4.69 32.38 -1.05
N ILE A 92 4.23 32.76 0.14
CA ILE A 92 3.91 31.83 1.21
C ILE A 92 2.80 30.86 0.78
N ALA A 93 1.73 31.37 0.19
CA ALA A 93 0.62 30.57 -0.30
C ALA A 93 1.05 29.60 -1.43
N SER A 94 1.94 30.02 -2.31
CA SER A 94 2.50 29.16 -3.38
C SER A 94 3.32 28.02 -2.79
N VAL A 95 4.19 28.29 -1.83
CA VAL A 95 4.99 27.25 -1.15
C VAL A 95 4.08 26.24 -0.44
N PHE A 96 3.06 26.75 0.26
CA PHE A 96 2.08 25.90 0.95
C PHE A 96 1.30 25.02 -0.05
N PHE A 97 0.89 25.57 -1.19
CA PHE A 97 0.19 24.82 -2.23
C PHE A 97 1.06 23.72 -2.84
N ILE A 98 2.31 24.03 -3.18
CA ILE A 98 3.27 23.05 -3.72
C ILE A 98 3.50 21.92 -2.71
N PHE A 99 3.65 22.25 -1.42
CA PHE A 99 3.83 21.27 -0.36
C PHE A 99 2.60 20.36 -0.21
N ALA A 100 1.40 20.94 -0.17
CA ALA A 100 0.14 20.20 -0.06
C ALA A 100 -0.08 19.29 -1.28
N ALA A 101 0.19 19.78 -2.49
CA ALA A 101 0.12 18.99 -3.71
C ALA A 101 1.14 17.85 -3.71
N GLY A 102 2.34 18.10 -3.24
CA GLY A 102 3.38 17.07 -3.08
C GLY A 102 2.97 15.95 -2.11
N LEU A 103 2.38 16.29 -0.98
CA LEU A 103 1.84 15.31 -0.02
C LEU A 103 0.69 14.47 -0.62
N TYR A 104 -0.18 15.10 -1.39
CA TYR A 104 -1.27 14.41 -2.07
C TYR A 104 -0.74 13.44 -3.13
N LEU A 105 0.12 13.90 -4.03
CA LEU A 105 0.67 13.09 -5.12
C LEU A 105 1.57 11.94 -4.62
N SER A 106 2.34 12.17 -3.55
CA SER A 106 3.18 11.13 -2.95
C SER A 106 2.39 10.05 -2.21
N GLY A 107 1.11 10.31 -1.91
CA GLY A 107 0.29 9.45 -1.06
C GLY A 107 0.85 9.30 0.36
N ALA A 108 1.64 10.28 0.84
CA ALA A 108 2.32 10.21 2.14
C ALA A 108 1.35 10.11 3.32
N LEU A 109 0.17 10.71 3.18
CA LEU A 109 -0.89 10.69 4.20
C LEU A 109 -1.94 9.59 3.95
N ASN A 110 -1.82 8.83 2.87
CA ASN A 110 -2.78 7.77 2.57
C ASN A 110 -2.46 6.52 3.39
N PRO A 111 -3.37 6.06 4.29
CA PRO A 111 -3.16 4.88 5.12
C PRO A 111 -2.83 3.62 4.32
N TYR A 112 -3.43 3.49 3.12
CA TYR A 112 -3.16 2.41 2.20
C TYR A 112 -1.69 2.41 1.72
N SER A 113 -1.20 3.55 1.25
CA SER A 113 0.19 3.70 0.79
C SER A 113 1.19 3.48 1.93
N ILE A 114 0.85 3.94 3.14
CA ILE A 114 1.64 3.73 4.35
C ILE A 114 1.71 2.24 4.68
N ALA A 115 0.57 1.53 4.65
CA ALA A 115 0.51 0.10 4.91
C ALA A 115 1.36 -0.68 3.90
N VAL A 116 1.21 -0.40 2.59
CA VAL A 116 2.02 -1.04 1.53
C VAL A 116 3.52 -0.81 1.74
N ARG A 117 3.92 0.43 2.05
CA ARG A 117 5.34 0.74 2.31
C ARG A 117 5.88 -0.02 3.52
N LYS A 118 5.09 -0.10 4.60
CA LYS A 118 5.45 -0.84 5.82
C LYS A 118 5.64 -2.32 5.53
N ILE A 119 4.68 -2.95 4.84
CA ILE A 119 4.73 -4.37 4.48
C ILE A 119 5.94 -4.64 3.55
N LYS A 120 6.13 -3.83 2.51
CA LYS A 120 7.27 -3.96 1.60
C LYS A 120 8.62 -3.80 2.33
N LYS A 121 8.69 -2.95 3.36
CA LYS A 121 9.89 -2.81 4.19
C LYS A 121 10.19 -4.09 4.97
N GLN A 122 9.17 -4.75 5.52
CA GLN A 122 9.33 -6.03 6.21
C GLN A 122 9.74 -7.14 5.23
N LEU A 123 9.12 -7.22 4.07
CA LEU A 123 9.45 -8.20 3.05
C LEU A 123 10.88 -8.09 2.52
N LYS A 124 11.54 -6.93 2.63
CA LYS A 124 12.96 -6.78 2.26
C LYS A 124 13.92 -7.62 3.13
N ALA A 125 13.50 -8.02 4.33
CA ALA A 125 14.30 -8.88 5.22
C ALA A 125 14.33 -10.35 4.75
N TYR A 126 13.47 -10.73 3.80
CA TYR A 126 13.33 -12.10 3.31
C TYR A 126 13.81 -12.22 1.86
N PRO A 127 14.15 -13.45 1.42
CA PRO A 127 14.45 -13.71 0.01
C PRO A 127 13.30 -13.26 -0.90
N LYS A 128 13.65 -12.68 -2.05
CA LYS A 128 12.64 -12.31 -3.04
C LYS A 128 12.03 -13.57 -3.64
N VAL A 129 10.71 -13.66 -3.56
CA VAL A 129 9.91 -14.71 -4.19
C VAL A 129 8.93 -14.05 -5.18
N PRO A 130 8.57 -14.73 -6.28
CA PRO A 130 7.54 -14.23 -7.17
C PRO A 130 6.22 -14.10 -6.41
N SER A 131 5.35 -13.19 -6.81
CA SER A 131 4.00 -13.11 -6.23
C SER A 131 3.22 -14.39 -6.49
N PHE A 132 2.27 -14.73 -5.62
CA PHE A 132 1.42 -15.90 -5.82
C PHE A 132 0.73 -15.87 -7.18
N LYS A 133 0.29 -14.71 -7.63
CA LYS A 133 -0.34 -14.50 -8.93
C LYS A 133 0.62 -14.77 -10.11
N GLU A 134 1.90 -14.45 -9.96
CA GLU A 134 2.91 -14.75 -10.99
C GLU A 134 3.26 -16.24 -11.01
N TRP A 135 3.43 -16.82 -9.83
CA TRP A 135 3.73 -18.25 -9.68
C TRP A 135 2.58 -19.14 -10.16
N SER A 136 1.32 -18.75 -9.93
CA SER A 136 0.14 -19.53 -10.33
C SER A 136 -0.25 -19.39 -11.80
N LYS A 137 0.37 -18.48 -12.56
CA LYS A 137 0.17 -18.45 -14.01
C LYS A 137 0.74 -19.72 -14.63
N PRO A 138 -0.02 -20.42 -15.48
CA PRO A 138 0.56 -21.49 -16.29
C PRO A 138 1.74 -20.88 -17.06
N ALA A 139 2.89 -21.57 -17.02
CA ALA A 139 3.99 -21.22 -17.90
C ALA A 139 3.43 -21.23 -19.31
N ASP A 140 3.40 -20.06 -19.97
CA ASP A 140 3.10 -20.00 -21.38
C ASP A 140 4.04 -21.00 -22.04
N LYS A 141 3.45 -22.03 -22.62
CA LYS A 141 4.20 -22.92 -23.50
C LYS A 141 4.72 -21.99 -24.59
N ASP A 142 6.04 -21.77 -24.57
CA ASP A 142 6.73 -21.20 -25.71
C ASP A 142 6.37 -22.06 -26.91
N ASP A 143 5.40 -21.60 -27.70
CA ASP A 143 5.14 -22.09 -29.03
C ASP A 143 6.34 -21.65 -29.90
N ASN A 144 7.45 -22.41 -29.77
CA ASN A 144 8.50 -22.46 -30.76
C ASN A 144 8.36 -23.80 -31.50
N GLU A 145 7.58 -23.79 -32.54
CA GLU A 145 7.77 -24.60 -33.71
C GLU A 145 7.69 -23.73 -34.98
#